data_d5cbcf86563b139d549935fb0b02da17
#
_entry.id   d5cbcf86563b139d549935fb0b02da17
#
_cell.length_a   1.000
_cell.length_b   1.000
_cell.length_c   1.000
_cell.angle_alpha   90.00
_cell.angle_beta   90.00
_cell.angle_gamma   90.00
#
_symmetry.space_group_name_H-M   'P 1'
#
loop_
_entity.id
_entity.type
_entity.pdbx_description
1 polymer ?
#
loop_
_entity_poly.entity_id
_entity_poly.type
_entity_poly.pdbx_seq_one_letter_code
_entity_poly.pdbx_strand_id
1 'polypeptide(L)'
;MQKILIINTMKKISLLMLLVITMVMTSCVTVVNNDNSGEDKNETAMNTTMNDLLTRRSVRSYTDEVPPMEVIEEICKAGTYAPTGMNRQAPIIVAVTNREVRDRLSKLNAGVFGRDNDMDPFYGAPVVLVVLADTTAAFTWKEDGSLVMGNLLNAAHAKGLGSCWIHRAKEVFETEEGKAILRDLGIDDTKYVGIGNCILGYVDGDYPEARPRKDNYVYWIK
;
A
#
# COMPACT_ATOMS: atom_id res chain seq x y z
N MET A 1 -71.41 -4.03 -2.15
CA MET A 1 -70.64 -2.86 -2.64
C MET A 1 -69.12 -2.94 -2.34
N GLN A 2 -68.68 -3.40 -1.19
CA GLN A 2 -67.24 -3.45 -0.83
C GLN A 2 -66.37 -4.40 -1.68
N LYS A 3 -66.86 -5.58 -2.11
CA LYS A 3 -66.06 -6.52 -2.95
C LYS A 3 -65.72 -5.98 -4.34
N ILE A 4 -66.55 -5.18 -4.95
CA ILE A 4 -66.34 -4.60 -6.29
C ILE A 4 -65.27 -3.48 -6.22
N LEU A 5 -65.21 -2.74 -5.12
CA LEU A 5 -64.24 -1.68 -4.91
C LEU A 5 -62.82 -2.25 -4.74
N ILE A 6 -62.65 -3.35 -4.02
CA ILE A 6 -61.39 -4.03 -3.78
C ILE A 6 -60.82 -4.60 -5.09
N ILE A 7 -61.65 -5.23 -5.92
CA ILE A 7 -61.23 -5.83 -7.22
C ILE A 7 -60.76 -4.73 -8.19
N ASN A 8 -61.40 -3.57 -8.20
CA ASN A 8 -61.00 -2.45 -9.04
C ASN A 8 -59.69 -1.80 -8.58
N THR A 9 -59.44 -1.76 -7.27
CA THR A 9 -58.19 -1.23 -6.71
C THR A 9 -57.02 -2.17 -6.99
N MET A 10 -57.22 -3.49 -6.86
CA MET A 10 -56.18 -4.48 -7.18
C MET A 10 -55.83 -4.51 -8.68
N LYS A 11 -56.80 -4.35 -9.60
CA LYS A 11 -56.53 -4.22 -11.03
C LYS A 11 -55.76 -2.96 -11.39
N LYS A 12 -56.00 -1.82 -10.73
CA LYS A 12 -55.22 -0.60 -10.94
C LYS A 12 -53.78 -0.71 -10.44
N ILE A 13 -53.57 -1.37 -9.30
CA ILE A 13 -52.21 -1.62 -8.75
C ILE A 13 -51.43 -2.58 -9.65
N SER A 14 -52.07 -3.63 -10.16
CA SER A 14 -51.41 -4.59 -11.09
C SER A 14 -51.04 -3.93 -12.41
N LEU A 15 -51.91 -3.02 -12.96
CA LEU A 15 -51.62 -2.27 -14.19
C LEU A 15 -50.48 -1.26 -13.98
N LEU A 16 -50.39 -0.63 -12.82
CA LEU A 16 -49.32 0.31 -12.48
C LEU A 16 -47.98 -0.40 -12.32
N MET A 17 -47.94 -1.59 -11.72
CA MET A 17 -46.75 -2.41 -11.64
C MET A 17 -46.27 -2.91 -13.00
N LEU A 18 -47.18 -3.27 -13.92
CA LEU A 18 -46.82 -3.66 -15.27
C LEU A 18 -46.21 -2.50 -16.07
N LEU A 19 -46.68 -1.28 -15.86
CA LEU A 19 -46.12 -0.07 -16.50
C LEU A 19 -44.72 0.28 -15.98
N VAL A 20 -44.45 0.08 -14.68
CA VAL A 20 -43.14 0.34 -14.09
C VAL A 20 -42.11 -0.71 -14.57
N ILE A 21 -42.51 -1.97 -14.73
CA ILE A 21 -41.63 -3.03 -15.25
C ILE A 21 -41.29 -2.81 -16.73
N THR A 22 -42.19 -2.27 -17.54
CA THR A 22 -41.89 -1.93 -18.95
C THR A 22 -40.97 -0.70 -19.09
N MET A 23 -41.00 0.27 -18.15
CA MET A 23 -40.10 1.42 -18.16
C MET A 23 -38.65 1.06 -17.76
N VAL A 24 -38.45 0.04 -16.93
CA VAL A 24 -37.10 -0.39 -16.49
C VAL A 24 -36.39 -1.22 -17.56
N MET A 25 -37.12 -1.83 -18.50
CA MET A 25 -36.52 -2.67 -19.56
C MET A 25 -36.12 -1.89 -20.83
N THR A 26 -36.41 -0.57 -20.90
CA THR A 26 -36.09 0.23 -22.11
C THR A 26 -34.77 1.02 -21.98
N SER A 27 -34.06 0.90 -20.86
CA SER A 27 -32.84 1.68 -20.60
C SER A 27 -31.52 0.92 -20.77
N CYS A 28 -31.52 -0.30 -21.32
CA CYS A 28 -30.28 -1.07 -21.57
C CYS A 28 -30.25 -1.71 -22.95
N VAL A 29 -30.40 -0.89 -24.03
CA VAL A 29 -29.91 -1.25 -25.34
C VAL A 29 -28.92 -0.17 -25.77
N THR A 30 -27.69 -0.30 -25.37
CA THR A 30 -26.55 0.35 -26.03
C THR A 30 -26.33 -0.36 -27.33
N VAL A 31 -26.73 0.29 -28.42
CA VAL A 31 -26.36 -0.12 -29.80
C VAL A 31 -24.86 0.02 -29.90
N VAL A 32 -24.15 -1.10 -29.94
CA VAL A 32 -22.73 -1.14 -30.32
C VAL A 32 -22.73 -0.96 -31.84
N ASN A 33 -22.55 0.27 -32.29
CA ASN A 33 -22.21 0.55 -33.68
C ASN A 33 -20.77 0.07 -33.91
N ASN A 34 -20.62 -0.99 -34.64
CA ASN A 34 -19.36 -1.52 -35.11
C ASN A 34 -18.97 -0.77 -36.40
N ASP A 35 -18.46 0.45 -36.23
CA ASP A 35 -17.80 1.17 -37.31
C ASP A 35 -16.34 0.71 -37.38
N ASN A 36 -16.09 -0.25 -38.25
CA ASN A 36 -14.77 -0.61 -38.73
C ASN A 36 -14.20 0.54 -39.58
N SER A 37 -13.56 1.51 -38.94
CA SER A 37 -12.53 2.35 -39.55
C SER A 37 -11.21 2.07 -38.86
N GLY A 38 -10.31 1.40 -39.59
CA GLY A 38 -8.99 1.02 -39.12
C GLY A 38 -8.15 2.25 -38.81
N GLU A 39 -7.99 2.53 -37.53
CA GLU A 39 -6.84 3.23 -36.99
C GLU A 39 -6.19 2.30 -35.98
N ASP A 40 -4.95 1.92 -36.28
CA ASP A 40 -4.05 1.18 -35.39
C ASP A 40 -3.90 1.95 -34.06
N LYS A 41 -4.83 1.77 -33.15
CA LYS A 41 -4.68 2.14 -31.74
C LYS A 41 -3.95 1.03 -31.00
N ASN A 42 -2.76 0.70 -31.47
CA ASN A 42 -1.80 -0.11 -30.74
C ASN A 42 -0.91 0.78 -29.86
N GLU A 43 -1.48 1.81 -29.22
CA GLU A 43 -0.97 2.28 -27.97
C GLU A 43 -1.34 1.23 -26.94
N THR A 44 -0.40 0.32 -26.71
CA THR A 44 -0.45 -0.65 -25.63
C THR A 44 -0.61 0.15 -24.35
N ALA A 45 -1.85 0.30 -23.85
CA ALA A 45 -2.11 0.93 -22.57
C ALA A 45 -1.20 0.22 -21.57
N MET A 46 -0.15 0.93 -21.10
CA MET A 46 0.84 0.34 -20.21
C MET A 46 0.08 -0.18 -18.99
N ASN A 47 0.23 -1.47 -18.69
CA ASN A 47 -0.37 -2.07 -17.51
C ASN A 47 -0.03 -1.23 -16.28
N THR A 48 -1.04 -0.81 -15.53
CA THR A 48 -0.87 0.08 -14.36
C THR A 48 0.19 -0.44 -13.40
N THR A 49 0.23 -1.76 -13.16
CA THR A 49 1.25 -2.40 -12.32
C THR A 49 2.67 -2.20 -12.87
N MET A 50 2.87 -2.35 -14.17
CA MET A 50 4.19 -2.10 -14.80
C MET A 50 4.57 -0.64 -14.72
N ASN A 51 3.60 0.27 -14.93
CA ASN A 51 3.82 1.70 -14.76
C ASN A 51 4.28 2.03 -13.35
N ASP A 52 3.60 1.53 -12.32
CA ASP A 52 3.94 1.79 -10.90
C ASP A 52 5.34 1.30 -10.56
N LEU A 53 5.71 0.10 -11.02
CA LEU A 53 7.06 -0.45 -10.83
C LEU A 53 8.15 0.40 -11.49
N LEU A 54 7.87 0.98 -12.68
CA LEU A 54 8.83 1.78 -13.43
C LEU A 54 8.91 3.23 -12.95
N THR A 55 7.82 3.78 -12.41
CA THR A 55 7.71 5.20 -12.04
C THR A 55 7.92 5.49 -10.55
N ARG A 56 7.77 4.50 -9.66
CA ARG A 56 8.00 4.67 -8.23
C ARG A 56 9.43 5.18 -7.94
N ARG A 57 9.52 6.17 -7.05
CA ARG A 57 10.81 6.73 -6.57
C ARG A 57 10.87 6.75 -5.04
N SER A 58 12.07 6.89 -4.51
CA SER A 58 12.30 7.13 -3.08
C SER A 58 12.13 8.61 -2.78
N VAL A 59 11.00 8.96 -2.19
CA VAL A 59 10.65 10.33 -1.79
C VAL A 59 11.31 10.66 -0.44
N ARG A 60 11.78 11.91 -0.28
CA ARG A 60 12.44 12.42 0.92
C ARG A 60 12.02 13.85 1.27
N SER A 61 10.80 14.23 0.89
CA SER A 61 10.15 15.48 1.28
C SER A 61 8.66 15.22 1.35
N TYR A 62 8.03 15.51 2.49
CA TYR A 62 6.65 15.14 2.78
C TYR A 62 5.92 16.31 3.41
N THR A 63 4.62 16.42 3.13
CA THR A 63 3.73 17.30 3.87
C THR A 63 3.43 16.73 5.25
N ASP A 64 2.93 17.57 6.17
CA ASP A 64 2.51 17.13 7.50
C ASP A 64 1.15 16.39 7.49
N GLU A 65 0.49 16.31 6.33
CA GLU A 65 -0.81 15.64 6.19
C GLU A 65 -0.66 14.13 6.35
N VAL A 66 -1.42 13.57 7.30
CA VAL A 66 -1.46 12.13 7.53
C VAL A 66 -2.45 11.50 6.56
N PRO A 67 -2.04 10.50 5.74
CA PRO A 67 -2.97 9.79 4.88
C PRO A 67 -4.11 9.12 5.67
N PRO A 68 -5.33 8.98 5.08
CA PRO A 68 -6.44 8.30 5.73
C PRO A 68 -6.06 6.88 6.19
N MET A 69 -6.60 6.45 7.33
CA MET A 69 -6.28 5.15 7.92
C MET A 69 -6.59 4.00 6.95
N GLU A 70 -7.68 4.09 6.21
CA GLU A 70 -8.10 3.10 5.22
C GLU A 70 -7.05 2.91 4.12
N VAL A 71 -6.39 4.00 3.69
CA VAL A 71 -5.31 3.95 2.69
C VAL A 71 -4.07 3.26 3.28
N ILE A 72 -3.74 3.57 4.54
CA ILE A 72 -2.60 2.93 5.23
C ILE A 72 -2.87 1.44 5.42
N GLU A 73 -4.08 1.04 5.79
CA GLU A 73 -4.51 -0.35 5.95
C GLU A 73 -4.43 -1.13 4.62
N GLU A 74 -4.87 -0.52 3.51
CA GLU A 74 -4.76 -1.13 2.17
C GLU A 74 -3.30 -1.35 1.76
N ILE A 75 -2.41 -0.38 2.06
CA ILE A 75 -0.97 -0.51 1.82
C ILE A 75 -0.39 -1.64 2.68
N CYS A 76 -0.70 -1.68 3.98
CA CYS A 76 -0.27 -2.77 4.85
C CYS A 76 -0.77 -4.13 4.35
N LYS A 77 -2.05 -4.20 3.92
CA LYS A 77 -2.63 -5.41 3.34
C LYS A 77 -1.85 -5.87 2.10
N ALA A 78 -1.49 -4.96 1.18
CA ALA A 78 -0.67 -5.30 0.03
C ALA A 78 0.72 -5.87 0.45
N GLY A 79 1.31 -5.34 1.52
CA GLY A 79 2.52 -5.86 2.14
C GLY A 79 2.39 -7.33 2.53
N THR A 80 1.27 -7.73 3.15
CA THR A 80 1.05 -9.11 3.61
C THR A 80 0.90 -10.13 2.48
N TYR A 81 0.72 -9.69 1.23
CA TYR A 81 0.64 -10.56 0.05
C TYR A 81 1.99 -10.81 -0.63
N ALA A 82 3.10 -10.31 -0.06
CA ALA A 82 4.43 -10.67 -0.54
C ALA A 82 4.66 -12.18 -0.38
N PRO A 83 5.30 -12.86 -1.35
CA PRO A 83 5.65 -14.27 -1.21
C PRO A 83 6.65 -14.45 -0.07
N THR A 84 6.53 -15.56 0.66
CA THR A 84 7.44 -15.95 1.74
C THR A 84 7.92 -17.39 1.53
N GLY A 85 9.12 -17.70 2.01
CA GLY A 85 9.68 -19.05 1.91
C GLY A 85 8.73 -20.08 2.51
N MET A 86 8.31 -21.06 1.68
CA MET A 86 7.35 -22.13 2.05
C MET A 86 6.04 -21.61 2.68
N ASN A 87 5.65 -20.37 2.37
CA ASN A 87 4.48 -19.68 2.97
C ASN A 87 4.55 -19.63 4.51
N ARG A 88 5.73 -19.45 5.07
CA ARG A 88 5.96 -19.38 6.53
C ARG A 88 5.49 -18.07 7.16
N GLN A 89 5.29 -17.03 6.36
CA GLN A 89 4.78 -15.72 6.78
C GLN A 89 5.54 -15.14 7.99
N ALA A 90 6.87 -15.26 7.96
CA ALA A 90 7.75 -14.77 9.01
C ALA A 90 7.68 -13.24 9.26
N PRO A 91 7.44 -12.39 8.22
CA PRO A 91 7.39 -10.95 8.41
C PRO A 91 6.11 -10.47 9.10
N ILE A 92 6.24 -9.38 9.88
CA ILE A 92 5.14 -8.57 10.40
C ILE A 92 5.36 -7.11 10.05
N ILE A 93 4.28 -6.33 10.11
CA ILE A 93 4.29 -4.89 9.86
C ILE A 93 3.78 -4.18 11.12
N VAL A 94 4.59 -3.28 11.69
CA VAL A 94 4.17 -2.37 12.75
C VAL A 94 3.89 -1.01 12.11
N ALA A 95 2.62 -0.63 12.01
CA ALA A 95 2.20 0.65 11.46
C ALA A 95 2.21 1.72 12.54
N VAL A 96 3.05 2.74 12.36
CA VAL A 96 3.24 3.85 13.28
C VAL A 96 2.65 5.11 12.68
N THR A 97 1.49 5.52 13.19
CA THR A 97 0.78 6.76 12.84
C THR A 97 0.78 7.77 13.99
N ASN A 98 1.13 7.32 15.20
CA ASN A 98 1.29 8.19 16.35
C ASN A 98 2.57 9.02 16.22
N ARG A 99 2.44 10.34 16.27
CA ARG A 99 3.55 11.29 16.04
C ARG A 99 4.67 11.12 17.07
N GLU A 100 4.35 10.94 18.34
CA GLU A 100 5.35 10.81 19.41
C GLU A 100 6.19 9.54 19.23
N VAL A 101 5.54 8.41 18.90
CA VAL A 101 6.22 7.13 18.63
C VAL A 101 7.08 7.24 17.36
N ARG A 102 6.55 7.88 16.31
CA ARG A 102 7.28 8.14 15.06
C ARG A 102 8.55 8.95 15.32
N ASP A 103 8.44 10.04 16.08
CA ASP A 103 9.58 10.92 16.38
C ASP A 103 10.60 10.22 17.29
N ARG A 104 10.15 9.38 18.22
CA ARG A 104 11.01 8.53 19.04
C ARG A 104 11.79 7.52 18.18
N LEU A 105 11.13 6.84 17.24
CA LEU A 105 11.79 5.92 16.31
C LEU A 105 12.80 6.65 15.40
N SER A 106 12.48 7.86 14.96
CA SER A 106 13.41 8.70 14.18
C SER A 106 14.69 9.00 14.98
N LYS A 107 14.56 9.42 16.24
CA LYS A 107 15.71 9.69 17.12
C LYS A 107 16.55 8.43 17.34
N LEU A 108 15.91 7.28 17.59
CA LEU A 108 16.63 6.00 17.73
C LEU A 108 17.38 5.65 16.44
N ASN A 109 16.75 5.85 15.27
CA ASN A 109 17.37 5.57 13.98
C ASN A 109 18.56 6.50 13.70
N ALA A 110 18.47 7.79 14.07
CA ALA A 110 19.58 8.73 13.99
C ALA A 110 20.72 8.33 14.94
N GLY A 111 20.39 7.96 16.18
CA GLY A 111 21.35 7.57 17.20
C GLY A 111 22.19 6.35 16.84
N VAL A 112 21.58 5.28 16.32
CA VAL A 112 22.30 4.08 15.85
C VAL A 112 23.13 4.33 14.58
N PHE A 113 22.92 5.47 13.92
CA PHE A 113 23.76 5.90 12.81
C PHE A 113 24.99 6.73 13.24
N GLY A 114 25.07 7.07 14.53
CA GLY A 114 26.13 7.92 15.04
C GLY A 114 26.06 9.37 14.56
N ARG A 115 24.85 9.84 14.23
CA ARG A 115 24.61 11.23 13.86
C ARG A 115 23.86 11.96 14.96
N ASP A 116 24.10 13.27 15.06
CA ASP A 116 23.47 14.13 16.06
C ASP A 116 21.94 14.12 15.97
N ASN A 117 21.29 14.34 17.12
CA ASN A 117 19.85 14.31 17.31
C ASN A 117 19.03 15.29 16.45
N ASP A 118 19.68 16.17 15.69
CA ASP A 118 19.03 17.18 14.85
C ASP A 118 18.63 16.67 13.45
N MET A 119 19.02 15.43 13.10
CA MET A 119 18.67 14.83 11.83
C MET A 119 17.42 13.96 11.97
N ASP A 120 16.39 14.21 11.17
CA ASP A 120 15.25 13.28 10.99
C ASP A 120 15.51 12.32 9.81
N PRO A 121 15.93 11.06 10.06
CA PRO A 121 16.13 10.07 9.01
C PRO A 121 14.84 9.71 8.27
N PHE A 122 13.67 10.09 8.80
CA PHE A 122 12.36 9.86 8.21
C PHE A 122 11.85 11.04 7.38
N TYR A 123 12.67 12.10 7.23
CA TYR A 123 12.44 13.23 6.32
C TYR A 123 11.08 13.90 6.51
N GLY A 124 10.55 13.99 7.72
CA GLY A 124 9.24 14.58 8.00
C GLY A 124 8.03 13.68 7.66
N ALA A 125 8.24 12.50 7.06
CA ALA A 125 7.13 11.60 6.74
C ALA A 125 6.23 11.34 7.97
N PRO A 126 4.90 11.52 7.86
CA PRO A 126 4.00 11.39 9.01
C PRO A 126 3.76 9.95 9.45
N VAL A 127 4.00 8.97 8.57
CA VAL A 127 3.74 7.54 8.83
C VAL A 127 4.99 6.71 8.58
N VAL A 128 5.20 5.72 9.44
CA VAL A 128 6.29 4.73 9.32
C VAL A 128 5.71 3.33 9.44
N LEU A 129 5.91 2.51 8.42
CA LEU A 129 5.59 1.09 8.45
C LEU A 129 6.89 0.33 8.70
N VAL A 130 7.07 -0.15 9.92
CA VAL A 130 8.26 -0.93 10.29
C VAL A 130 8.02 -2.39 9.93
N VAL A 131 8.90 -2.95 9.11
CA VAL A 131 8.89 -4.38 8.79
C VAL A 131 9.90 -5.08 9.70
N LEU A 132 9.41 -6.07 10.43
CA LEU A 132 10.22 -7.01 11.21
C LEU A 132 9.94 -8.43 10.70
N ALA A 133 10.82 -9.37 11.03
CA ALA A 133 10.61 -10.76 10.67
C ALA A 133 11.05 -11.70 11.81
N ASP A 134 10.26 -12.77 12.04
CA ASP A 134 10.58 -13.85 12.98
C ASP A 134 11.71 -14.70 12.39
N THR A 135 12.88 -14.64 13.01
CA THR A 135 14.07 -15.38 12.59
C THR A 135 13.97 -16.88 12.82
N THR A 136 12.99 -17.32 13.62
CA THR A 136 12.75 -18.74 13.94
C THR A 136 11.75 -19.41 13.01
N ALA A 137 10.89 -18.61 12.34
CA ALA A 137 9.83 -19.12 11.46
C ALA A 137 10.37 -19.59 10.10
N ALA A 138 11.36 -18.90 9.53
CA ALA A 138 11.95 -19.22 8.22
C ALA A 138 13.40 -18.79 8.15
N PHE A 139 14.25 -19.58 7.49
CA PHE A 139 15.63 -19.16 7.20
C PHE A 139 15.72 -18.03 6.16
N THR A 140 14.64 -17.83 5.37
CA THR A 140 14.48 -16.75 4.38
C THR A 140 13.87 -15.47 4.97
N TRP A 141 13.83 -15.35 6.29
CA TRP A 141 13.15 -14.23 6.99
C TRP A 141 13.55 -12.84 6.46
N LYS A 142 14.82 -12.67 6.07
CA LYS A 142 15.36 -11.40 5.58
C LYS A 142 14.86 -11.09 4.17
N GLU A 143 14.90 -12.06 3.28
CA GLU A 143 14.41 -11.98 1.91
C GLU A 143 12.88 -11.78 1.94
N ASP A 144 12.15 -12.57 2.74
CA ASP A 144 10.72 -12.47 2.93
C ASP A 144 10.31 -11.04 3.37
N GLY A 145 10.98 -10.50 4.40
CA GLY A 145 10.75 -9.13 4.86
C GLY A 145 11.11 -8.07 3.82
N SER A 146 12.14 -8.31 3.00
CA SER A 146 12.52 -7.41 1.92
C SER A 146 11.46 -7.38 0.81
N LEU A 147 10.80 -8.49 0.51
CA LEU A 147 9.68 -8.56 -0.42
C LEU A 147 8.45 -7.82 0.12
N VAL A 148 8.15 -7.95 1.42
CA VAL A 148 7.11 -7.15 2.08
C VAL A 148 7.39 -5.65 1.92
N MET A 149 8.64 -5.20 2.17
CA MET A 149 9.05 -3.81 1.95
C MET A 149 8.81 -3.38 0.49
N GLY A 150 9.17 -4.21 -0.48
CA GLY A 150 8.93 -3.94 -1.91
C GLY A 150 7.45 -3.73 -2.21
N ASN A 151 6.57 -4.58 -1.67
CA ASN A 151 5.13 -4.45 -1.83
C ASN A 151 4.58 -3.16 -1.20
N LEU A 152 5.03 -2.82 0.03
CA LEU A 152 4.63 -1.57 0.71
C LEU A 152 4.99 -0.33 -0.11
N LEU A 153 6.22 -0.28 -0.64
CA LEU A 153 6.70 0.84 -1.45
C LEU A 153 5.88 1.01 -2.74
N ASN A 154 5.56 -0.10 -3.42
CA ASN A 154 4.78 -0.08 -4.66
C ASN A 154 3.31 0.26 -4.39
N ALA A 155 2.71 -0.30 -3.32
CA ALA A 155 1.34 0.00 -2.93
C ALA A 155 1.18 1.48 -2.53
N ALA A 156 2.14 2.06 -1.80
CA ALA A 156 2.14 3.48 -1.48
C ALA A 156 2.13 4.33 -2.76
N HIS A 157 2.96 4.00 -3.76
CA HIS A 157 2.99 4.70 -5.05
C HIS A 157 1.67 4.56 -5.81
N ALA A 158 1.10 3.36 -5.89
CA ALA A 158 -0.20 3.10 -6.52
C ALA A 158 -1.36 3.87 -5.86
N LYS A 159 -1.20 4.25 -4.58
CA LYS A 159 -2.14 5.10 -3.83
C LYS A 159 -1.83 6.60 -3.93
N GLY A 160 -0.87 7.00 -4.77
CA GLY A 160 -0.47 8.40 -4.96
C GLY A 160 0.38 8.96 -3.81
N LEU A 161 0.93 8.11 -2.94
CA LEU A 161 1.80 8.50 -1.84
C LEU A 161 3.28 8.38 -2.21
N GLY A 162 4.09 9.26 -1.64
CA GLY A 162 5.54 9.11 -1.60
C GLY A 162 5.94 8.09 -0.56
N SER A 163 7.00 7.32 -0.83
CA SER A 163 7.57 6.38 0.13
C SER A 163 9.08 6.24 -0.06
N CYS A 164 9.77 5.79 1.00
CA CYS A 164 11.19 5.48 0.95
C CYS A 164 11.53 4.37 1.96
N TRP A 165 12.46 3.48 1.59
CA TRP A 165 13.06 2.53 2.52
C TRP A 165 14.14 3.24 3.35
N ILE A 166 13.95 3.32 4.65
CA ILE A 166 14.97 3.77 5.60
C ILE A 166 15.55 2.55 6.31
N HIS A 167 16.85 2.44 6.27
CA HIS A 167 17.60 1.32 6.85
C HIS A 167 17.66 1.40 8.39
N ARG A 168 18.32 0.45 9.04
CA ARG A 168 18.63 0.38 10.47
C ARG A 168 17.49 0.01 11.40
N ALA A 169 16.38 -0.51 10.88
CA ALA A 169 15.36 -1.08 11.76
C ALA A 169 15.97 -2.19 12.64
N LYS A 170 16.93 -2.98 12.11
CA LYS A 170 17.61 -4.02 12.89
C LYS A 170 18.26 -3.41 14.13
N GLU A 171 19.16 -2.47 13.94
CA GLU A 171 19.94 -1.84 15.01
C GLU A 171 19.03 -1.10 16.01
N VAL A 172 17.96 -0.46 15.53
CA VAL A 172 16.97 0.21 16.38
C VAL A 172 16.28 -0.79 17.31
N PHE A 173 15.78 -1.90 16.79
CA PHE A 173 15.05 -2.90 17.56
C PHE A 173 15.96 -3.88 18.33
N GLU A 174 17.28 -3.77 18.19
CA GLU A 174 18.28 -4.38 19.09
C GLU A 174 18.54 -3.54 20.34
N THR A 175 18.18 -2.23 20.35
CA THR A 175 18.26 -1.39 21.55
C THR A 175 17.18 -1.76 22.57
N GLU A 176 17.42 -1.50 23.88
CA GLU A 176 16.40 -1.74 24.90
C GLU A 176 15.13 -0.89 24.68
N GLU A 177 15.29 0.31 24.15
CA GLU A 177 14.16 1.19 23.84
C GLU A 177 13.33 0.68 22.66
N GLY A 178 13.97 0.19 21.60
CA GLY A 178 13.30 -0.47 20.46
C GLY A 178 12.59 -1.75 20.88
N LYS A 179 13.23 -2.59 21.71
CA LYS A 179 12.62 -3.80 22.28
C LYS A 179 11.40 -3.47 23.17
N ALA A 180 11.47 -2.40 23.95
CA ALA A 180 10.33 -1.97 24.76
C ALA A 180 9.10 -1.67 23.90
N ILE A 181 9.27 -1.03 22.74
CA ILE A 181 8.16 -0.78 21.81
C ILE A 181 7.51 -2.11 21.34
N LEU A 182 8.31 -3.14 21.09
CA LEU A 182 7.77 -4.47 20.69
C LEU A 182 7.02 -5.14 21.84
N ARG A 183 7.58 -5.10 23.06
CA ARG A 183 6.93 -5.66 24.25
C ARG A 183 5.59 -4.98 24.56
N ASP A 184 5.51 -3.65 24.41
CA ASP A 184 4.27 -2.88 24.62
C ASP A 184 3.16 -3.30 23.63
N LEU A 185 3.53 -3.82 22.45
CA LEU A 185 2.63 -4.38 21.46
C LEU A 185 2.37 -5.89 21.65
N GLY A 186 2.96 -6.52 22.66
CA GLY A 186 2.87 -7.97 22.88
C GLY A 186 3.67 -8.80 21.87
N ILE A 187 4.64 -8.19 21.18
CA ILE A 187 5.52 -8.86 20.22
C ILE A 187 6.76 -9.38 20.97
N ASP A 188 7.11 -10.64 20.73
CA ASP A 188 8.29 -11.29 21.32
C ASP A 188 9.58 -10.67 20.73
N ASP A 189 10.19 -9.74 21.47
CA ASP A 189 11.40 -9.01 21.06
C ASP A 189 12.67 -9.87 20.95
N THR A 190 12.59 -11.15 21.33
CA THR A 190 13.69 -12.12 21.17
C THR A 190 13.71 -12.83 19.83
N LYS A 191 12.57 -12.85 19.11
CA LYS A 191 12.41 -13.55 17.83
C LYS A 191 12.45 -12.63 16.63
N TYR A 192 11.91 -11.40 16.81
CA TYR A 192 11.73 -10.48 15.70
C TYR A 192 12.93 -9.57 15.51
N VAL A 193 13.43 -9.52 14.29
CA VAL A 193 14.52 -8.65 13.85
C VAL A 193 14.00 -7.65 12.83
N GLY A 194 14.43 -6.39 12.94
CA GLY A 194 14.05 -5.33 12.01
C GLY A 194 14.63 -5.56 10.61
N ILE A 195 13.79 -5.36 9.59
CA ILE A 195 14.17 -5.41 8.16
C ILE A 195 14.40 -4.00 7.63
N GLY A 196 13.45 -3.12 7.87
CA GLY A 196 13.50 -1.74 7.39
C GLY A 196 12.28 -0.94 7.80
N ASN A 197 12.37 0.37 7.61
CA ASN A 197 11.29 1.30 7.85
C ASN A 197 10.80 1.84 6.50
N CYS A 198 9.55 1.57 6.12
CA CYS A 198 8.89 2.20 4.99
C CYS A 198 8.24 3.49 5.49
N ILE A 199 8.88 4.63 5.24
CA ILE A 199 8.26 5.93 5.50
C ILE A 199 7.31 6.27 4.37
N LEU A 200 6.17 6.90 4.67
CA LEU A 200 5.18 7.31 3.68
C LEU A 200 4.38 8.55 4.10
N GLY A 201 3.88 9.24 3.10
CA GLY A 201 3.08 10.45 3.22
C GLY A 201 2.84 11.09 1.86
N TYR A 202 2.16 12.22 1.83
CA TYR A 202 2.02 13.02 0.63
C TYR A 202 3.33 13.73 0.30
N VAL A 203 3.66 13.76 -1.00
CA VAL A 203 4.91 14.37 -1.48
C VAL A 203 4.83 15.88 -1.34
N ASP A 204 5.87 16.49 -0.76
CA ASP A 204 6.06 17.93 -0.75
C ASP A 204 7.06 18.33 -1.86
N GLY A 205 6.60 19.15 -2.80
CA GLY A 205 7.35 19.55 -3.99
C GLY A 205 7.29 18.54 -5.13
N ASP A 206 8.33 18.54 -5.98
CA ASP A 206 8.39 17.73 -7.19
C ASP A 206 8.67 16.25 -6.89
N TYR A 207 8.01 15.36 -7.64
CA TYR A 207 8.30 13.93 -7.57
C TYR A 207 9.69 13.64 -8.18
N PRO A 208 10.55 12.83 -7.52
CA PRO A 208 11.92 12.63 -7.95
C PRO A 208 12.03 11.98 -9.34
N GLU A 209 12.95 12.46 -10.16
CA GLU A 209 13.24 11.88 -11.47
C GLU A 209 13.97 10.53 -11.37
N ALA A 210 13.79 9.71 -12.42
CA ALA A 210 14.52 8.46 -12.56
C ALA A 210 15.98 8.70 -12.92
N ARG A 211 16.91 8.15 -12.14
CA ARG A 211 18.31 8.08 -12.58
C ARG A 211 18.47 7.01 -13.68
N PRO A 212 19.37 7.22 -14.64
CA PRO A 212 19.70 6.19 -15.64
C PRO A 212 20.05 4.86 -14.99
N ARG A 213 19.67 3.77 -15.62
CA ARG A 213 20.09 2.41 -15.21
C ARG A 213 21.44 2.11 -15.84
N LYS A 214 22.25 1.30 -15.17
CA LYS A 214 23.54 0.84 -15.75
C LYS A 214 23.27 -0.05 -16.95
N ASP A 215 24.14 -0.02 -17.96
CA ASP A 215 23.96 -0.73 -19.23
C ASP A 215 23.92 -2.26 -19.01
N ASN A 216 24.82 -2.82 -18.20
CA ASN A 216 24.93 -4.25 -17.94
C ASN A 216 24.09 -4.66 -16.71
N TYR A 217 22.77 -4.41 -16.75
CA TYR A 217 21.87 -4.80 -15.65
C TYR A 217 21.31 -6.22 -15.83
N VAL A 218 21.09 -6.63 -17.08
CA VAL A 218 20.51 -7.94 -17.45
C VAL A 218 21.46 -8.64 -18.41
N TYR A 219 21.73 -9.90 -18.14
CA TYR A 219 22.51 -10.79 -19.00
C TYR A 219 21.60 -11.90 -19.54
N TRP A 220 21.71 -12.21 -20.81
CA TRP A 220 20.88 -13.17 -21.51
C TRP A 220 21.65 -14.43 -21.87
N ILE A 221 21.13 -15.60 -21.50
CA ILE A 221 21.53 -16.89 -22.06
C ILE A 221 20.38 -17.33 -22.98
N LYS A 222 20.68 -17.46 -24.28
CA LYS A 222 19.67 -17.80 -25.30
C LYS A 222 19.96 -19.17 -25.88
#